data_3ad839ece31ef4705534079f419c460b
#
_entry.id   3ad839ece31ef4705534079f419c460b
#
_cell.length_a   1.000
_cell.length_b   1.000
_cell.length_c   1.000
_cell.angle_alpha   90.00
_cell.angle_beta   90.00
_cell.angle_gamma   90.00
#
_symmetry.space_group_name_H-M   'P 1'
#
loop_
_entity.id
_entity.type
_entity.pdbx_description
1 polymer ?
#
loop_
_entity_poly.entity_id
_entity_poly.type
_entity_poly.pdbx_seq_one_letter_code
_entity_poly.pdbx_strand_id
1 'polypeptide(L)'
;MRLKKDSSKQKLRGAYYTPQKLANAMVRLFASENIDTVLEPSCGDGVFLDSLKETGLLDKVSRIEAVEIEAPEAQKVSDRYKDTPKVKVINQDFFDFYKEALGKKTFDLILGNPPYIRYQYLKESQRECQAQILTSHGMKSNKLINAWVAFMVASVQMLSNRGKIAFVIPAEILQVAYAEDLRLYLANHLAKITLITFEQLVFPDIEQEVVVFIGEKGDAEKGIRIIEMNDLSGFDALDLASNGFQPVQHVKEKWTKYFINGDEMKLIQKLRADNRFAKFSEYGLINVGITTGNNGYFSVTEAVSNHYRLEEATLPLIGRSSHAHGIYFTEADWNLNKAAGKPARLVRFPDAPYEDYPQGYRDYIMAGEARSEHVGYKCSIRDRWYIVPSVWIPDAFFLRRNNLYPKFVLNCCGAVSTDTMHRMKFKDGVDPENVLLAYYNSVSFAFTEICGRSYGGGVLEILPGEMGNILIPKIQCIDPVFRSELLKEIDHVVRNDDDIEKALDLVDREVLTKLLGIEQDVCSRCRGIWKKMQRRRLGRG
;
A
#
# COMPACT_ATOMS: atom_id res chain seq x y z
N MET A 1 10.55 8.30 9.89
CA MET A 1 11.51 7.22 9.56
C MET A 1 12.33 6.96 10.81
N ARG A 2 12.16 5.82 11.52
CA ARG A 2 12.96 5.52 12.70
C ARG A 2 14.41 5.33 12.28
N LEU A 3 15.33 5.99 12.98
CA LEU A 3 16.76 5.91 12.71
C LEU A 3 17.27 4.48 12.96
N LYS A 4 18.30 4.06 12.22
CA LYS A 4 18.93 2.72 12.27
C LYS A 4 19.33 2.27 13.70
N LYS A 5 19.53 3.23 14.62
CA LYS A 5 19.87 2.98 16.03
C LYS A 5 18.72 2.40 16.88
N ASP A 6 17.46 2.60 16.45
CA ASP A 6 16.27 2.18 17.22
C ASP A 6 15.69 0.82 16.77
N SER A 7 16.31 0.18 15.77
CA SER A 7 15.87 -1.11 15.25
C SER A 7 16.69 -2.24 15.89
N SER A 8 16.03 -3.26 16.46
CA SER A 8 16.71 -4.47 16.90
C SER A 8 17.46 -5.12 15.73
N LYS A 9 18.58 -5.83 16.00
CA LYS A 9 19.33 -6.57 14.97
C LYS A 9 18.41 -7.50 14.15
N GLN A 10 17.42 -8.07 14.79
CA GLN A 10 16.41 -8.96 14.22
C GLN A 10 15.52 -8.25 13.18
N LYS A 11 15.01 -7.03 13.46
CA LYS A 11 14.25 -6.21 12.50
C LYS A 11 15.07 -5.78 11.28
N LEU A 12 16.36 -5.55 11.46
CA LEU A 12 17.26 -5.18 10.35
C LEU A 12 17.52 -6.34 9.39
N ARG A 13 17.49 -7.58 9.89
CA ARG A 13 17.67 -8.82 9.13
C ARG A 13 16.37 -9.31 8.48
N GLY A 14 15.22 -8.70 8.78
CA GLY A 14 13.92 -9.14 8.28
C GLY A 14 13.49 -10.52 8.78
N ALA A 15 14.15 -11.01 9.87
CA ALA A 15 13.86 -12.32 10.44
C ALA A 15 12.63 -12.23 11.34
N TYR A 16 11.52 -12.70 10.85
CA TYR A 16 10.27 -12.85 11.58
C TYR A 16 9.95 -14.35 11.67
N TYR A 17 10.02 -14.88 12.89
CA TYR A 17 9.69 -16.29 13.11
C TYR A 17 8.18 -16.53 12.93
N THR A 18 7.86 -17.53 12.15
CA THR A 18 6.45 -17.90 11.90
C THR A 18 5.87 -18.57 13.14
N PRO A 19 4.68 -18.17 13.62
CA PRO A 19 4.02 -18.89 14.71
C PRO A 19 3.80 -20.36 14.35
N GLN A 20 4.08 -21.28 15.27
CA GLN A 20 3.93 -22.73 15.06
C GLN A 20 2.52 -23.09 14.55
N LYS A 21 1.48 -22.45 15.10
CA LYS A 21 0.09 -22.67 14.67
C LYS A 21 -0.13 -22.36 13.20
N LEU A 22 0.47 -21.27 12.68
CA LEU A 22 0.38 -20.92 11.26
C LEU A 22 1.15 -21.91 10.40
N ALA A 23 2.38 -22.25 10.79
CA ALA A 23 3.19 -23.22 10.05
C ALA A 23 2.49 -24.59 9.98
N ASN A 24 1.92 -25.07 11.09
CA ASN A 24 1.12 -26.30 11.12
C ASN A 24 -0.10 -26.24 10.20
N ALA A 25 -0.83 -25.12 10.24
CA ALA A 25 -2.00 -24.91 9.39
C ALA A 25 -1.62 -24.94 7.90
N MET A 26 -0.54 -24.26 7.52
CA MET A 26 -0.04 -24.27 6.15
C MET A 26 0.40 -25.67 5.69
N VAL A 27 1.13 -26.40 6.51
CA VAL A 27 1.63 -27.75 6.14
C VAL A 27 0.47 -28.74 6.02
N ARG A 28 -0.56 -28.67 6.87
CA ARG A 28 -1.76 -29.53 6.78
C ARG A 28 -2.48 -29.44 5.44
N LEU A 29 -2.44 -28.28 4.78
CA LEU A 29 -3.04 -28.12 3.45
C LEU A 29 -2.47 -29.09 2.40
N PHE A 30 -1.28 -29.62 2.63
CA PHE A 30 -0.58 -30.52 1.73
C PHE A 30 -0.55 -31.97 2.24
N ALA A 31 -1.19 -32.29 3.35
CA ALA A 31 -1.11 -33.61 3.99
C ALA A 31 -1.66 -34.77 3.12
N SER A 32 -2.62 -34.48 2.22
CA SER A 32 -3.19 -35.43 1.26
C SER A 32 -2.50 -35.45 -0.11
N GLU A 33 -1.54 -34.55 -0.32
CA GLU A 33 -0.85 -34.40 -1.60
C GLU A 33 0.29 -35.43 -1.75
N ASN A 34 0.60 -35.77 -3.00
CA ASN A 34 1.75 -36.64 -3.31
C ASN A 34 3.03 -35.78 -3.43
N ILE A 35 3.70 -35.57 -2.30
CA ILE A 35 4.90 -34.77 -2.18
C ILE A 35 6.08 -35.69 -1.81
N ASP A 36 7.11 -35.70 -2.65
CA ASP A 36 8.32 -36.49 -2.42
C ASP A 36 9.49 -35.61 -1.97
N THR A 37 9.60 -34.39 -2.49
CA THR A 37 10.73 -33.49 -2.23
C THR A 37 10.27 -32.12 -1.71
N VAL A 38 10.93 -31.65 -0.63
CA VAL A 38 10.60 -30.39 0.01
C VAL A 38 11.83 -29.49 0.09
N LEU A 39 11.65 -28.18 -0.14
CA LEU A 39 12.63 -27.13 0.11
C LEU A 39 12.07 -26.08 1.07
N GLU A 40 12.85 -25.74 2.07
CA GLU A 40 12.65 -24.55 2.91
C GLU A 40 13.83 -23.58 2.67
N PRO A 41 13.62 -22.45 1.94
CA PRO A 41 14.73 -21.59 1.46
C PRO A 41 15.31 -20.68 2.55
N SER A 42 14.66 -20.58 3.72
CA SER A 42 15.11 -19.77 4.86
C SER A 42 14.49 -20.33 6.15
N CYS A 43 15.09 -21.40 6.67
CA CYS A 43 14.43 -22.19 7.71
C CYS A 43 14.45 -21.56 9.11
N GLY A 44 15.32 -20.58 9.38
CA GLY A 44 15.40 -19.93 10.69
C GLY A 44 15.58 -20.94 11.81
N ASP A 45 14.64 -20.94 12.75
CA ASP A 45 14.62 -21.88 13.88
C ASP A 45 14.03 -23.26 13.54
N GLY A 46 13.61 -23.49 12.30
CA GLY A 46 13.10 -24.77 11.80
C GLY A 46 11.64 -25.05 12.07
N VAL A 47 10.82 -24.01 12.26
CA VAL A 47 9.38 -24.15 12.58
C VAL A 47 8.60 -24.94 11.53
N PHE A 48 8.93 -24.81 10.25
CA PHE A 48 8.27 -25.57 9.19
C PHE A 48 8.71 -27.03 9.16
N LEU A 49 9.97 -27.33 9.49
CA LEU A 49 10.44 -28.72 9.68
C LEU A 49 9.70 -29.38 10.86
N ASP A 50 9.56 -28.66 11.97
CA ASP A 50 8.78 -29.13 13.13
C ASP A 50 7.32 -29.38 12.72
N SER A 51 6.75 -28.49 11.91
CA SER A 51 5.37 -28.63 11.37
C SER A 51 5.23 -29.83 10.44
N LEU A 52 6.21 -30.12 9.57
CA LEU A 52 6.23 -31.31 8.73
C LEU A 52 6.20 -32.59 9.59
N LYS A 53 6.92 -32.58 10.71
CA LYS A 53 6.95 -33.69 11.68
C LYS A 53 5.61 -33.83 12.41
N GLU A 54 5.09 -32.73 12.99
CA GLU A 54 3.83 -32.74 13.76
C GLU A 54 2.61 -33.12 12.93
N THR A 55 2.60 -32.80 11.64
CA THR A 55 1.49 -33.14 10.72
C THR A 55 1.63 -34.51 10.06
N GLY A 56 2.74 -35.23 10.30
CA GLY A 56 3.04 -36.52 9.69
C GLY A 56 3.45 -36.47 8.22
N LEU A 57 3.60 -35.28 7.63
CA LEU A 57 4.06 -35.14 6.25
C LEU A 57 5.54 -35.48 6.12
N LEU A 58 6.34 -35.26 7.18
CA LEU A 58 7.74 -35.66 7.22
C LEU A 58 7.91 -37.15 6.86
N ASP A 59 7.04 -38.04 7.33
CA ASP A 59 7.19 -39.48 7.11
C ASP A 59 6.94 -39.88 5.65
N LYS A 60 6.16 -39.10 4.91
CA LYS A 60 5.76 -39.34 3.52
C LYS A 60 6.79 -38.88 2.49
N VAL A 61 7.64 -37.89 2.81
CA VAL A 61 8.61 -37.32 1.88
C VAL A 61 9.93 -38.08 1.93
N SER A 62 10.64 -38.13 0.80
CA SER A 62 11.94 -38.81 0.69
C SER A 62 13.12 -37.88 0.95
N ARG A 63 12.98 -36.58 0.63
CA ARG A 63 14.05 -35.59 0.78
C ARG A 63 13.55 -34.22 1.18
N ILE A 64 14.21 -33.64 2.18
CA ILE A 64 14.00 -32.26 2.63
C ILE A 64 15.33 -31.53 2.63
N GLU A 65 15.39 -30.38 1.95
CA GLU A 65 16.51 -29.47 2.03
C GLU A 65 16.05 -28.17 2.71
N ALA A 66 16.74 -27.77 3.78
CA ALA A 66 16.47 -26.56 4.54
C ALA A 66 17.71 -25.67 4.52
N VAL A 67 17.56 -24.46 3.98
CA VAL A 67 18.68 -23.50 3.83
C VAL A 67 18.58 -22.45 4.92
N GLU A 68 19.71 -22.15 5.58
CA GLU A 68 19.79 -21.07 6.57
C GLU A 68 21.16 -20.39 6.50
N ILE A 69 21.15 -19.07 6.42
CA ILE A 69 22.37 -18.25 6.32
C ILE A 69 23.07 -18.06 7.66
N GLU A 70 22.33 -18.05 8.76
CA GLU A 70 22.87 -17.84 10.11
C GLU A 70 23.36 -19.18 10.69
N ALA A 71 24.69 -19.34 10.78
CA ALA A 71 25.30 -20.59 11.21
C ALA A 71 24.79 -21.08 12.60
N PRO A 72 24.56 -20.24 13.62
CA PRO A 72 24.01 -20.71 14.89
C PRO A 72 22.60 -21.32 14.78
N GLU A 73 21.74 -20.76 13.93
CA GLU A 73 20.38 -21.28 13.71
C GLU A 73 20.44 -22.57 12.88
N ALA A 74 21.22 -22.58 11.80
CA ALA A 74 21.44 -23.79 10.99
C ALA A 74 21.96 -24.97 11.82
N GLN A 75 22.90 -24.71 12.75
CA GLN A 75 23.45 -25.75 13.63
C GLN A 75 22.40 -26.29 14.60
N LYS A 76 21.60 -25.44 15.23
CA LYS A 76 20.51 -25.86 16.15
C LYS A 76 19.51 -26.78 15.44
N VAL A 77 19.11 -26.41 14.20
CA VAL A 77 18.17 -27.21 13.41
C VAL A 77 18.83 -28.51 12.95
N SER A 78 20.09 -28.47 12.50
CA SER A 78 20.85 -29.67 12.12
C SER A 78 20.98 -30.66 13.28
N ASP A 79 21.28 -30.19 14.49
CA ASP A 79 21.38 -31.03 15.68
C ASP A 79 20.03 -31.66 16.05
N ARG A 80 18.92 -30.93 15.89
CA ARG A 80 17.55 -31.41 16.14
C ARG A 80 17.16 -32.54 15.20
N TYR A 81 17.62 -32.51 13.95
CA TYR A 81 17.26 -33.48 12.90
C TYR A 81 18.40 -34.43 12.52
N LYS A 82 19.48 -34.51 13.32
CA LYS A 82 20.67 -35.35 13.04
C LYS A 82 20.34 -36.83 12.78
N ASP A 83 19.31 -37.35 13.47
CA ASP A 83 18.87 -38.75 13.36
C ASP A 83 17.77 -38.94 12.26
N THR A 84 17.53 -37.92 11.42
CA THR A 84 16.57 -37.94 10.33
C THR A 84 17.28 -37.74 8.98
N PRO A 85 17.82 -38.81 8.37
CA PRO A 85 18.73 -38.70 7.21
C PRO A 85 18.16 -38.00 5.98
N LYS A 86 16.82 -37.99 5.85
CA LYS A 86 16.13 -37.31 4.74
C LYS A 86 16.06 -35.79 4.90
N VAL A 87 16.35 -35.23 6.08
CA VAL A 87 16.44 -33.81 6.35
C VAL A 87 17.89 -33.36 6.23
N LYS A 88 18.17 -32.49 5.28
CA LYS A 88 19.48 -31.87 5.08
C LYS A 88 19.41 -30.37 5.36
N VAL A 89 20.02 -29.94 6.47
CA VAL A 89 20.17 -28.51 6.78
C VAL A 89 21.45 -28.02 6.11
N ILE A 90 21.37 -26.91 5.37
CA ILE A 90 22.46 -26.35 4.57
C ILE A 90 22.72 -24.93 5.05
N ASN A 91 23.87 -24.73 5.70
CA ASN A 91 24.29 -23.40 6.13
C ASN A 91 24.91 -22.65 4.94
N GLN A 92 24.07 -21.89 4.23
CA GLN A 92 24.45 -21.16 3.02
C GLN A 92 23.50 -19.99 2.77
N ASP A 93 23.96 -18.98 2.01
CA ASP A 93 23.05 -18.00 1.43
C ASP A 93 22.12 -18.66 0.42
N PHE A 94 20.81 -18.40 0.50
CA PHE A 94 19.85 -19.00 -0.43
C PHE A 94 20.12 -18.65 -1.91
N PHE A 95 20.62 -17.47 -2.19
CA PHE A 95 20.95 -17.10 -3.57
C PHE A 95 22.13 -17.91 -4.14
N ASP A 96 23.08 -18.29 -3.30
CA ASP A 96 24.17 -19.17 -3.72
C ASP A 96 23.67 -20.62 -3.87
N PHE A 97 22.85 -21.10 -2.92
CA PHE A 97 22.16 -22.38 -3.06
C PHE A 97 21.35 -22.45 -4.37
N TYR A 98 20.59 -21.40 -4.69
CA TYR A 98 19.82 -21.33 -5.93
C TYR A 98 20.70 -21.46 -7.17
N LYS A 99 21.85 -20.77 -7.25
CA LYS A 99 22.78 -20.88 -8.38
C LYS A 99 23.30 -22.30 -8.57
N GLU A 100 23.56 -23.00 -7.47
CA GLU A 100 24.05 -24.38 -7.50
C GLU A 100 22.94 -25.37 -7.87
N ALA A 101 21.71 -25.15 -7.44
CA ALA A 101 20.57 -26.05 -7.60
C ALA A 101 19.82 -25.87 -8.92
N LEU A 102 19.84 -24.66 -9.49
CA LEU A 102 19.08 -24.32 -10.71
C LEU A 102 19.43 -25.28 -11.87
N GLY A 103 18.39 -25.86 -12.47
CA GLY A 103 18.52 -26.83 -13.56
C GLY A 103 19.02 -28.23 -13.14
N LYS A 104 19.39 -28.41 -11.86
CA LYS A 104 19.87 -29.73 -11.33
C LYS A 104 18.90 -30.34 -10.34
N LYS A 105 18.13 -29.52 -9.62
CA LYS A 105 17.17 -29.95 -8.58
C LYS A 105 15.82 -29.32 -8.82
N THR A 106 14.77 -30.07 -8.55
CA THR A 106 13.39 -29.59 -8.46
C THR A 106 12.75 -30.09 -7.18
N PHE A 107 11.69 -29.40 -6.76
CA PHE A 107 10.98 -29.70 -5.53
C PHE A 107 9.47 -29.73 -5.77
N ASP A 108 8.78 -30.67 -5.13
CA ASP A 108 7.34 -30.81 -5.23
C ASP A 108 6.61 -29.82 -4.30
N LEU A 109 7.25 -29.49 -3.18
CA LEU A 109 6.78 -28.43 -2.27
C LEU A 109 7.93 -27.53 -1.86
N ILE A 110 7.72 -26.22 -2.01
CA ILE A 110 8.60 -25.19 -1.43
C ILE A 110 7.77 -24.39 -0.46
N LEU A 111 8.17 -24.35 0.81
CA LEU A 111 7.42 -23.68 1.85
C LEU A 111 8.36 -22.86 2.75
N GLY A 112 7.82 -21.80 3.39
CA GLY A 112 8.61 -20.96 4.28
C GLY A 112 8.08 -19.55 4.46
N ASN A 113 8.87 -18.77 5.17
CA ASN A 113 8.68 -17.35 5.38
C ASN A 113 9.96 -16.62 4.93
N PRO A 114 10.07 -16.20 3.67
CA PRO A 114 11.28 -15.55 3.16
C PRO A 114 11.55 -14.22 3.86
N PRO A 115 12.81 -13.80 4.01
CA PRO A 115 13.17 -12.63 4.80
C PRO A 115 12.71 -11.32 4.14
N TYR A 116 12.11 -10.38 4.95
CA TYR A 116 11.60 -9.08 4.48
C TYR A 116 12.69 -8.01 4.56
N ILE A 117 13.84 -8.25 3.89
CA ILE A 117 15.00 -7.36 3.92
C ILE A 117 14.88 -6.31 2.82
N ARG A 118 14.93 -5.03 3.19
CA ARG A 118 14.97 -3.94 2.22
C ARG A 118 16.32 -3.93 1.51
N TYR A 119 16.33 -3.59 0.21
CA TYR A 119 17.51 -3.54 -0.67
C TYR A 119 18.75 -2.91 0.00
N GLN A 120 18.59 -1.81 0.71
CA GLN A 120 19.69 -1.08 1.35
C GLN A 120 20.42 -1.87 2.46
N TYR A 121 19.82 -2.94 2.98
CA TYR A 121 20.39 -3.76 4.04
C TYR A 121 20.99 -5.08 3.52
N LEU A 122 20.81 -5.39 2.23
CA LEU A 122 21.46 -6.51 1.57
C LEU A 122 22.95 -6.24 1.36
N LYS A 123 23.77 -7.30 1.39
CA LYS A 123 25.18 -7.26 0.98
C LYS A 123 25.24 -7.00 -0.53
N GLU A 124 26.37 -6.51 -1.02
CA GLU A 124 26.55 -6.23 -2.46
C GLU A 124 26.35 -7.46 -3.34
N SER A 125 26.96 -8.58 -3.00
CA SER A 125 26.77 -9.86 -3.69
C SER A 125 25.32 -10.33 -3.75
N GLN A 126 24.56 -10.12 -2.67
CA GLN A 126 23.13 -10.44 -2.62
C GLN A 126 22.31 -9.51 -3.53
N ARG A 127 22.66 -8.21 -3.59
CA ARG A 127 22.01 -7.25 -4.49
C ARG A 127 22.22 -7.60 -5.95
N GLU A 128 23.45 -7.99 -6.30
CA GLU A 128 23.80 -8.43 -7.66
C GLU A 128 23.03 -9.68 -8.04
N CYS A 129 23.00 -10.69 -7.17
CA CYS A 129 22.28 -11.92 -7.42
C CYS A 129 20.76 -11.66 -7.54
N GLN A 130 20.18 -10.87 -6.63
CA GLN A 130 18.79 -10.45 -6.73
C GLN A 130 18.52 -9.75 -8.08
N ALA A 131 19.39 -8.84 -8.50
CA ALA A 131 19.24 -8.13 -9.76
C ALA A 131 19.29 -9.10 -10.95
N GLN A 132 20.22 -10.06 -10.97
CA GLN A 132 20.32 -11.08 -12.00
C GLN A 132 19.06 -11.96 -12.08
N ILE A 133 18.56 -12.45 -10.94
CA ILE A 133 17.32 -13.25 -10.88
C ILE A 133 16.14 -12.48 -11.47
N LEU A 134 15.97 -11.21 -11.10
CA LEU A 134 14.85 -10.40 -11.57
C LEU A 134 14.97 -10.04 -13.06
N THR A 135 16.13 -9.57 -13.49
CA THR A 135 16.33 -9.10 -14.87
C THR A 135 16.33 -10.23 -15.89
N SER A 136 16.79 -11.45 -15.53
CA SER A 136 16.72 -12.63 -16.40
C SER A 136 15.29 -13.05 -16.73
N HIS A 137 14.31 -12.56 -15.96
CA HIS A 137 12.87 -12.78 -16.19
C HIS A 137 12.13 -11.51 -16.64
N GLY A 138 12.84 -10.51 -17.16
CA GLY A 138 12.27 -9.28 -17.70
C GLY A 138 11.71 -8.33 -16.64
N MET A 139 12.01 -8.57 -15.36
CA MET A 139 11.58 -7.69 -14.26
C MET A 139 12.60 -6.57 -14.03
N LYS A 140 12.11 -5.40 -13.63
CA LYS A 140 12.97 -4.30 -13.23
C LYS A 140 13.67 -4.62 -11.91
N SER A 141 14.95 -4.29 -11.79
CA SER A 141 15.68 -4.29 -10.54
C SER A 141 15.90 -2.84 -10.09
N ASN A 142 15.43 -2.48 -8.89
CA ASN A 142 15.62 -1.15 -8.33
C ASN A 142 15.74 -1.21 -6.78
N LYS A 143 16.16 -0.09 -6.19
CA LYS A 143 16.41 0.04 -4.74
C LYS A 143 15.16 -0.07 -3.83
N LEU A 144 13.97 -0.18 -4.40
CA LEU A 144 12.71 -0.31 -3.65
C LEU A 144 12.31 -1.77 -3.45
N ILE A 145 12.90 -2.71 -4.21
CA ILE A 145 12.51 -4.12 -4.20
C ILE A 145 13.07 -4.80 -2.95
N ASN A 146 12.20 -5.47 -2.23
CA ASN A 146 12.52 -6.24 -1.03
C ASN A 146 13.04 -7.65 -1.41
N ALA A 147 13.90 -8.27 -0.60
CA ALA A 147 14.53 -9.56 -0.88
C ALA A 147 13.53 -10.70 -1.14
N TRP A 148 12.40 -10.73 -0.42
CA TRP A 148 11.38 -11.79 -0.60
C TRP A 148 10.90 -11.93 -2.05
N VAL A 149 10.97 -10.87 -2.86
CA VAL A 149 10.59 -10.89 -4.28
C VAL A 149 11.50 -11.83 -5.07
N ALA A 150 12.82 -11.74 -4.88
CA ALA A 150 13.78 -12.61 -5.55
C ALA A 150 13.73 -14.05 -5.00
N PHE A 151 13.47 -14.23 -3.69
CA PHE A 151 13.19 -15.54 -3.11
C PHE A 151 12.01 -16.21 -3.77
N MET A 152 10.90 -15.48 -4.00
CA MET A 152 9.72 -15.99 -4.68
C MET A 152 10.04 -16.45 -6.12
N VAL A 153 10.72 -15.60 -6.90
CA VAL A 153 11.08 -15.91 -8.28
C VAL A 153 11.99 -17.14 -8.37
N ALA A 154 13.06 -17.17 -7.56
CA ALA A 154 14.00 -18.29 -7.51
C ALA A 154 13.30 -19.59 -7.10
N SER A 155 12.42 -19.54 -6.12
CA SER A 155 11.66 -20.71 -5.66
C SER A 155 10.72 -21.24 -6.74
N VAL A 156 9.98 -20.38 -7.43
CA VAL A 156 9.08 -20.81 -8.53
C VAL A 156 9.87 -21.50 -9.65
N GLN A 157 11.12 -21.11 -9.92
CA GLN A 157 11.96 -21.78 -10.92
C GLN A 157 12.37 -23.19 -10.52
N MET A 158 12.57 -23.43 -9.22
CA MET A 158 12.96 -24.74 -8.69
C MET A 158 11.77 -25.66 -8.42
N LEU A 159 10.52 -25.25 -8.68
CA LEU A 159 9.37 -26.15 -8.61
C LEU A 159 9.40 -27.22 -9.70
N SER A 160 9.05 -28.46 -9.34
CA SER A 160 8.73 -29.51 -10.31
C SER A 160 7.52 -29.13 -11.18
N ASN A 161 7.24 -29.88 -12.25
CA ASN A 161 6.16 -29.55 -13.21
C ASN A 161 4.76 -29.48 -12.58
N ARG A 162 4.55 -30.16 -11.44
CA ARG A 162 3.32 -30.11 -10.63
C ARG A 162 3.60 -29.61 -9.23
N GLY A 163 4.74 -28.97 -9.03
CA GLY A 163 5.18 -28.47 -7.74
C GLY A 163 4.33 -27.32 -7.21
N LYS A 164 4.30 -27.21 -5.90
CA LYS A 164 3.56 -26.19 -5.17
C LYS A 164 4.50 -25.34 -4.32
N ILE A 165 4.16 -24.08 -4.16
CA ILE A 165 4.86 -23.16 -3.27
C ILE A 165 3.88 -22.60 -2.25
N ALA A 166 4.28 -22.55 -0.99
CA ALA A 166 3.49 -21.95 0.09
C ALA A 166 4.37 -21.03 0.94
N PHE A 167 4.20 -19.73 0.76
CA PHE A 167 5.00 -18.72 1.46
C PHE A 167 4.14 -17.79 2.30
N VAL A 168 4.65 -17.44 3.48
CA VAL A 168 4.18 -16.25 4.21
C VAL A 168 4.90 -15.04 3.64
N ILE A 169 4.19 -14.09 3.07
CA ILE A 169 4.78 -12.91 2.43
C ILE A 169 4.03 -11.63 2.82
N PRO A 170 4.68 -10.45 2.68
CA PRO A 170 3.98 -9.18 2.92
C PRO A 170 2.76 -9.00 2.03
N ALA A 171 1.65 -8.49 2.60
CA ALA A 171 0.44 -8.14 1.84
C ALA A 171 0.70 -7.07 0.76
N GLU A 172 1.89 -6.46 0.78
CA GLU A 172 2.40 -5.58 -0.27
C GLU A 172 2.30 -6.19 -1.67
N ILE A 173 2.40 -7.54 -1.82
CA ILE A 173 2.20 -8.23 -3.10
C ILE A 173 0.88 -7.84 -3.77
N LEU A 174 -0.15 -7.54 -3.00
CA LEU A 174 -1.48 -7.23 -3.52
C LEU A 174 -1.55 -5.87 -4.24
N GLN A 175 -0.72 -4.90 -3.84
CA GLN A 175 -1.00 -3.50 -4.18
C GLN A 175 0.20 -2.63 -4.55
N VAL A 176 1.42 -2.96 -4.13
CA VAL A 176 2.57 -2.06 -4.37
C VAL A 176 3.08 -2.12 -5.81
N ALA A 177 3.58 -0.97 -6.29
CA ALA A 177 4.05 -0.84 -7.66
C ALA A 177 5.28 -1.70 -7.97
N TYR A 178 6.21 -1.85 -7.03
CA TYR A 178 7.41 -2.65 -7.26
C TYR A 178 7.12 -4.17 -7.39
N ALA A 179 5.96 -4.64 -6.90
CA ALA A 179 5.52 -6.03 -7.05
C ALA A 179 4.71 -6.28 -8.34
N GLU A 180 4.54 -5.28 -9.19
CA GLU A 180 3.80 -5.39 -10.46
C GLU A 180 4.41 -6.45 -11.39
N ASP A 181 5.73 -6.39 -11.60
CA ASP A 181 6.44 -7.35 -12.44
C ASP A 181 6.40 -8.76 -11.82
N LEU A 182 6.47 -8.87 -10.48
CA LEU A 182 6.32 -10.14 -9.78
C LEU A 182 4.92 -10.75 -9.98
N ARG A 183 3.86 -9.95 -9.84
CA ARG A 183 2.48 -10.44 -10.08
C ARG A 183 2.31 -10.98 -11.49
N LEU A 184 2.86 -10.28 -12.48
CA LEU A 184 2.84 -10.73 -13.87
C LEU A 184 3.64 -12.02 -14.05
N TYR A 185 4.84 -12.11 -13.46
CA TYR A 185 5.67 -13.31 -13.47
C TYR A 185 4.92 -14.53 -12.89
N LEU A 186 4.35 -14.38 -11.69
CA LEU A 186 3.61 -15.44 -11.02
C LEU A 186 2.38 -15.90 -11.84
N ALA A 187 1.62 -14.94 -12.39
CA ALA A 187 0.47 -15.24 -13.25
C ALA A 187 0.85 -15.98 -14.55
N ASN A 188 2.07 -15.77 -15.04
CA ASN A 188 2.57 -16.47 -16.23
C ASN A 188 3.08 -17.88 -15.93
N HIS A 189 3.69 -18.11 -14.75
CA HIS A 189 4.39 -19.35 -14.42
C HIS A 189 3.59 -20.32 -13.54
N LEU A 190 2.49 -19.87 -12.93
CA LEU A 190 1.64 -20.70 -12.09
C LEU A 190 0.27 -20.89 -12.73
N ALA A 191 -0.29 -22.08 -12.62
CA ALA A 191 -1.63 -22.41 -13.09
C ALA A 191 -2.68 -21.90 -12.08
N LYS A 192 -2.46 -22.12 -10.80
CA LYS A 192 -3.38 -21.68 -9.75
C LYS A 192 -2.63 -20.84 -8.71
N ILE A 193 -3.26 -19.75 -8.27
CA ILE A 193 -2.77 -18.89 -7.20
C ILE A 193 -3.88 -18.72 -6.17
N THR A 194 -3.59 -19.08 -4.93
CA THR A 194 -4.46 -18.82 -3.78
C THR A 194 -3.75 -17.86 -2.83
N LEU A 195 -4.43 -16.78 -2.44
CA LEU A 195 -3.98 -15.82 -1.45
C LEU A 195 -4.90 -15.91 -0.24
N ILE A 196 -4.36 -16.24 0.92
CA ILE A 196 -5.11 -16.27 2.17
C ILE A 196 -4.73 -15.01 2.95
N THR A 197 -5.73 -14.21 3.27
CA THR A 197 -5.59 -12.97 4.03
C THR A 197 -6.34 -13.10 5.36
N PHE A 198 -5.92 -12.34 6.36
CA PHE A 198 -6.47 -12.40 7.70
C PHE A 198 -7.09 -11.07 8.08
N GLU A 199 -8.21 -11.09 8.81
CA GLU A 199 -8.81 -9.90 9.41
C GLU A 199 -8.01 -9.45 10.64
N GLN A 200 -7.48 -10.39 11.42
CA GLN A 200 -6.63 -10.13 12.57
C GLN A 200 -5.15 -10.30 12.22
N LEU A 201 -4.28 -9.57 12.91
CA LEU A 201 -2.84 -9.74 12.76
C LEU A 201 -2.41 -11.13 13.25
N VAL A 202 -1.86 -11.93 12.35
CA VAL A 202 -1.36 -13.29 12.66
C VAL A 202 -0.04 -13.24 13.43
N PHE A 203 0.69 -12.15 13.31
CA PHE A 203 1.94 -11.89 14.03
C PHE A 203 1.68 -10.79 15.07
N PRO A 204 1.41 -11.12 16.34
CA PRO A 204 1.01 -10.14 17.36
C PRO A 204 2.09 -9.07 17.65
N ASP A 205 3.36 -9.38 17.39
CA ASP A 205 4.48 -8.47 17.66
C ASP A 205 4.89 -7.60 16.45
N ILE A 206 4.16 -7.69 15.34
CA ILE A 206 4.52 -7.05 14.07
C ILE A 206 3.32 -6.34 13.48
N GLU A 207 3.43 -5.02 13.27
CA GLU A 207 2.41 -4.21 12.58
C GLU A 207 2.34 -4.48 11.06
N GLN A 208 3.03 -5.51 10.55
CA GLN A 208 3.08 -5.79 9.11
C GLN A 208 2.02 -6.82 8.74
N GLU A 209 1.12 -6.42 7.86
CA GLU A 209 0.14 -7.31 7.25
C GLU A 209 0.84 -8.34 6.36
N VAL A 210 0.50 -9.61 6.53
CA VAL A 210 1.00 -10.72 5.73
C VAL A 210 -0.14 -11.45 5.03
N VAL A 211 0.22 -12.18 3.98
CA VAL A 211 -0.65 -13.13 3.30
C VAL A 211 0.05 -14.48 3.21
N VAL A 212 -0.71 -15.56 3.29
CA VAL A 212 -0.22 -16.87 2.86
C VAL A 212 -0.47 -16.97 1.36
N PHE A 213 0.61 -17.04 0.62
CA PHE A 213 0.62 -17.24 -0.82
C PHE A 213 0.77 -18.73 -1.11
N ILE A 214 -0.14 -19.30 -1.89
CA ILE A 214 -0.03 -20.67 -2.42
C ILE A 214 -0.06 -20.58 -3.93
N GLY A 215 0.95 -21.12 -4.57
CA GLY A 215 1.07 -21.21 -6.02
C GLY A 215 1.25 -22.64 -6.48
N GLU A 216 0.61 -23.02 -7.59
CA GLU A 216 0.65 -24.37 -8.14
C GLU A 216 1.08 -24.33 -9.60
N LYS A 217 2.14 -25.05 -9.96
CA LYS A 217 2.47 -25.34 -11.37
C LYS A 217 1.57 -26.42 -11.93
N GLY A 218 1.37 -26.45 -13.22
CA GLY A 218 0.60 -27.48 -13.93
C GLY A 218 -0.03 -26.95 -15.21
N ASP A 219 -0.77 -27.84 -15.87
CA ASP A 219 -1.44 -27.57 -17.15
C ASP A 219 -2.92 -27.13 -16.96
N ALA A 220 -3.36 -26.91 -15.71
CA ALA A 220 -4.72 -26.47 -15.43
C ALA A 220 -4.97 -25.04 -15.92
N GLU A 221 -6.22 -24.71 -16.20
CA GLU A 221 -6.64 -23.35 -16.54
C GLU A 221 -6.17 -22.36 -15.47
N LYS A 222 -5.57 -21.26 -15.92
CA LYS A 222 -5.01 -20.24 -15.01
C LYS A 222 -6.08 -19.54 -14.20
N GLY A 223 -5.89 -19.52 -12.89
CA GLY A 223 -6.84 -18.90 -11.97
C GLY A 223 -6.19 -18.33 -10.73
N ILE A 224 -6.82 -17.29 -10.19
CA ILE A 224 -6.46 -16.68 -8.91
C ILE A 224 -7.69 -16.58 -8.02
N ARG A 225 -7.52 -16.80 -6.72
CA ARG A 225 -8.54 -16.55 -5.71
C ARG A 225 -7.93 -15.92 -4.47
N ILE A 226 -8.74 -15.14 -3.76
CA ILE A 226 -8.43 -14.65 -2.43
C ILE A 226 -9.43 -15.26 -1.44
N ILE A 227 -8.93 -15.75 -0.33
CA ILE A 227 -9.70 -16.29 0.77
C ILE A 227 -9.43 -15.39 1.98
N GLU A 228 -10.48 -14.79 2.52
CA GLU A 228 -10.39 -14.00 3.74
C GLU A 228 -10.78 -14.89 4.93
N MET A 229 -9.93 -14.90 5.96
CA MET A 229 -10.14 -15.62 7.21
C MET A 229 -10.11 -14.65 8.37
N ASN A 230 -10.98 -14.86 9.37
CA ASN A 230 -10.92 -14.05 10.59
C ASN A 230 -9.59 -14.30 11.33
N ASP A 231 -9.24 -15.58 11.46
CA ASP A 231 -8.05 -16.05 12.16
C ASP A 231 -7.56 -17.41 11.59
N LEU A 232 -6.64 -18.06 12.30
CA LEU A 232 -6.07 -19.34 11.89
C LEU A 232 -7.05 -20.54 11.95
N SER A 233 -8.17 -20.46 12.65
CA SER A 233 -9.14 -21.56 12.74
C SER A 233 -9.82 -21.86 11.40
N GLY A 234 -9.87 -20.87 10.50
CA GLY A 234 -10.39 -21.04 9.15
C GLY A 234 -9.62 -22.03 8.27
N PHE A 235 -8.36 -22.34 8.62
CA PHE A 235 -7.56 -23.31 7.85
C PHE A 235 -8.09 -24.74 7.91
N ASP A 236 -8.69 -25.15 9.02
CA ASP A 236 -9.18 -26.53 9.19
C ASP A 236 -10.35 -26.84 8.24
N ALA A 237 -11.09 -25.81 7.80
CA ALA A 237 -12.18 -25.91 6.84
C ALA A 237 -11.74 -25.64 5.39
N LEU A 238 -10.46 -25.30 5.16
CA LEU A 238 -9.99 -24.91 3.84
C LEU A 238 -9.68 -26.13 2.97
N ASP A 239 -10.41 -26.25 1.87
CA ASP A 239 -10.11 -27.18 0.79
C ASP A 239 -9.44 -26.43 -0.38
N LEU A 240 -8.18 -26.76 -0.67
CA LEU A 240 -7.45 -26.20 -1.82
C LEU A 240 -8.04 -26.63 -3.16
N ALA A 241 -8.69 -27.80 -3.24
CA ALA A 241 -9.34 -28.30 -4.45
C ALA A 241 -10.68 -27.61 -4.74
N SER A 242 -11.25 -26.87 -3.77
CA SER A 242 -12.52 -26.18 -3.94
C SER A 242 -12.48 -25.14 -5.07
N ASN A 243 -13.62 -24.90 -5.70
CA ASN A 243 -13.81 -23.90 -6.75
C ASN A 243 -13.70 -22.47 -6.17
N GLY A 244 -13.79 -21.45 -7.01
CA GLY A 244 -13.74 -20.03 -6.62
C GLY A 244 -12.58 -19.28 -7.28
N PHE A 245 -11.85 -19.93 -8.18
CA PHE A 245 -10.85 -19.27 -8.98
C PHE A 245 -11.48 -18.35 -10.02
N GLN A 246 -10.96 -17.14 -10.11
CA GLN A 246 -11.29 -16.19 -11.17
C GLN A 246 -10.19 -16.23 -12.23
N PRO A 247 -10.50 -16.00 -13.52
CA PRO A 247 -9.49 -15.91 -14.56
C PRO A 247 -8.42 -14.88 -14.22
N VAL A 248 -7.16 -15.22 -14.41
CA VAL A 248 -6.06 -14.28 -14.23
C VAL A 248 -6.07 -13.28 -15.38
N GLN A 249 -6.33 -12.03 -15.07
CA GLN A 249 -6.20 -10.95 -16.05
C GLN A 249 -4.74 -10.49 -16.09
N HIS A 250 -4.08 -10.71 -17.22
CA HIS A 250 -2.66 -10.34 -17.46
C HIS A 250 -2.44 -8.82 -17.57
N VAL A 251 -3.10 -8.04 -16.75
CA VAL A 251 -2.91 -6.59 -16.71
C VAL A 251 -2.00 -6.30 -15.52
N LYS A 252 -1.17 -5.28 -15.66
CA LYS A 252 -0.33 -4.73 -14.59
C LYS A 252 -1.19 -4.07 -13.49
N GLU A 253 -2.18 -4.77 -12.99
CA GLU A 253 -3.12 -4.27 -12.01
C GLU A 253 -2.86 -4.84 -10.61
N LYS A 254 -3.37 -4.12 -9.61
CA LYS A 254 -3.33 -4.59 -8.21
C LYS A 254 -4.20 -5.84 -8.05
N TRP A 255 -3.73 -6.80 -7.28
CA TRP A 255 -4.51 -7.98 -6.93
C TRP A 255 -5.58 -7.71 -5.87
N THR A 256 -5.59 -6.53 -5.27
CA THR A 256 -6.70 -6.10 -4.41
C THR A 256 -8.06 -6.14 -5.12
N LYS A 257 -8.09 -6.09 -6.45
CA LYS A 257 -9.32 -6.28 -7.23
C LYS A 257 -9.98 -7.66 -7.02
N TYR A 258 -9.23 -8.69 -6.64
CA TYR A 258 -9.77 -10.03 -6.40
C TYR A 258 -10.46 -10.18 -5.03
N PHE A 259 -10.52 -9.12 -4.20
CA PHE A 259 -11.40 -9.07 -3.03
C PHE A 259 -12.86 -8.89 -3.40
N ILE A 260 -13.15 -8.41 -4.60
CA ILE A 260 -14.50 -8.31 -5.14
C ILE A 260 -14.81 -9.55 -5.97
N ASN A 261 -16.08 -9.96 -5.99
CA ASN A 261 -16.50 -11.15 -6.74
C ASN A 261 -16.54 -10.90 -8.27
N GLY A 262 -16.76 -11.96 -9.05
CA GLY A 262 -16.75 -11.88 -10.51
C GLY A 262 -17.79 -10.92 -11.09
N ASP A 263 -18.98 -10.81 -10.48
CA ASP A 263 -20.03 -9.92 -10.96
C ASP A 263 -19.79 -8.46 -10.56
N GLU A 264 -19.21 -8.22 -9.39
CA GLU A 264 -18.69 -6.91 -8.97
C GLU A 264 -17.56 -6.46 -9.92
N MET A 265 -16.67 -7.38 -10.32
CA MET A 265 -15.59 -7.11 -11.27
C MET A 265 -16.13 -6.71 -12.65
N LYS A 266 -17.15 -7.42 -13.17
CA LYS A 266 -17.82 -7.07 -14.44
C LYS A 266 -18.46 -5.69 -14.36
N LEU A 267 -19.08 -5.34 -13.22
CA LEU A 267 -19.65 -4.01 -13.00
C LEU A 267 -18.57 -2.93 -13.08
N ILE A 268 -17.44 -3.10 -12.37
CA ILE A 268 -16.32 -2.15 -12.41
C ILE A 268 -15.76 -1.98 -13.84
N GLN A 269 -15.65 -3.07 -14.62
CA GLN A 269 -15.21 -3.00 -16.01
C GLN A 269 -16.23 -2.26 -16.90
N LYS A 270 -17.54 -2.52 -16.72
CA LYS A 270 -18.61 -1.80 -17.43
C LYS A 270 -18.55 -0.30 -17.14
N LEU A 271 -18.39 0.09 -15.88
CA LEU A 271 -18.28 1.51 -15.49
C LEU A 271 -17.03 2.18 -16.09
N ARG A 272 -15.90 1.48 -16.18
CA ARG A 272 -14.69 2.01 -16.83
C ARG A 272 -14.87 2.28 -18.32
N ALA A 273 -15.75 1.55 -18.97
CA ALA A 273 -16.08 1.72 -20.39
C ALA A 273 -17.25 2.68 -20.64
N ASP A 274 -17.95 3.10 -19.59
CA ASP A 274 -19.12 3.98 -19.68
C ASP A 274 -18.69 5.44 -19.91
N ASN A 275 -19.13 6.02 -21.01
CA ASN A 275 -18.78 7.38 -21.42
C ASN A 275 -19.35 8.49 -20.51
N ARG A 276 -20.30 8.16 -19.63
CA ARG A 276 -20.83 9.08 -18.60
C ARG A 276 -19.85 9.34 -17.46
N PHE A 277 -18.76 8.59 -17.39
CA PHE A 277 -17.70 8.75 -16.42
C PHE A 277 -16.39 9.20 -17.06
N ALA A 278 -15.53 9.83 -16.28
CA ALA A 278 -14.19 10.20 -16.66
C ALA A 278 -13.21 9.87 -15.52
N LYS A 279 -11.94 9.73 -15.85
CA LYS A 279 -10.89 9.62 -14.84
C LYS A 279 -10.63 10.99 -14.21
N PHE A 280 -10.32 11.01 -12.92
CA PHE A 280 -10.01 12.25 -12.20
C PHE A 280 -8.88 13.05 -12.88
N SER A 281 -7.87 12.37 -13.44
CA SER A 281 -6.76 12.98 -14.20
C SER A 281 -7.19 13.73 -15.47
N GLU A 282 -8.39 13.51 -15.96
CA GLU A 282 -8.90 14.25 -17.12
C GLU A 282 -9.25 15.71 -16.78
N TYR A 283 -9.55 16.00 -15.50
CA TYR A 283 -9.95 17.31 -15.02
C TYR A 283 -8.81 18.22 -14.60
N GLY A 284 -7.62 17.69 -14.32
CA GLY A 284 -6.52 18.52 -13.84
C GLY A 284 -5.22 17.78 -13.61
N LEU A 285 -4.20 18.56 -13.24
CA LEU A 285 -2.89 18.06 -12.83
C LEU A 285 -2.92 17.71 -11.35
N ILE A 286 -2.51 16.49 -11.01
CA ILE A 286 -2.47 15.98 -9.65
C ILE A 286 -1.01 15.75 -9.24
N ASN A 287 -0.59 16.39 -8.15
CA ASN A 287 0.76 16.27 -7.61
C ASN A 287 0.75 16.01 -6.11
N VAL A 288 1.83 15.47 -5.59
CA VAL A 288 2.08 15.41 -4.14
C VAL A 288 2.16 16.84 -3.58
N GLY A 289 1.72 17.04 -2.35
CA GLY A 289 1.93 18.29 -1.64
C GLY A 289 3.40 18.66 -1.49
N ILE A 290 3.68 19.82 -0.93
CA ILE A 290 5.03 20.37 -0.85
C ILE A 290 5.91 19.47 0.01
N THR A 291 7.03 19.02 -0.56
CA THR A 291 8.07 18.28 0.16
C THR A 291 9.05 19.28 0.78
N THR A 292 8.79 19.67 2.01
CA THR A 292 9.63 20.66 2.72
C THR A 292 11.00 20.11 3.08
N GLY A 293 11.10 18.81 3.32
CA GLY A 293 12.30 18.17 3.85
C GLY A 293 12.34 18.16 5.39
N ASN A 294 11.64 19.11 6.02
CA ASN A 294 11.47 19.20 7.47
C ASN A 294 10.18 19.94 7.80
N ASN A 295 9.09 19.20 7.89
CA ASN A 295 7.78 19.79 8.20
C ASN A 295 7.75 20.48 9.58
N GLY A 296 8.57 20.02 10.55
CA GLY A 296 8.66 20.63 11.88
C GLY A 296 9.20 22.06 11.86
N TYR A 297 10.13 22.34 10.95
CA TYR A 297 10.70 23.67 10.77
C TYR A 297 9.82 24.57 9.86
N PHE A 298 9.40 24.05 8.70
CA PHE A 298 8.70 24.85 7.69
C PHE A 298 7.20 25.05 7.97
N SER A 299 6.59 24.26 8.86
CA SER A 299 5.19 24.44 9.25
C SER A 299 5.12 25.08 10.63
N VAL A 300 4.73 26.34 10.70
CA VAL A 300 4.77 27.15 11.94
C VAL A 300 3.38 27.53 12.44
N THR A 301 3.30 27.74 13.75
CA THR A 301 2.12 28.32 14.40
C THR A 301 2.10 29.84 14.22
N GLU A 302 0.95 30.46 14.46
CA GLU A 302 0.81 31.91 14.47
C GLU A 302 1.79 32.57 15.47
N ALA A 303 1.96 31.97 16.66
CA ALA A 303 2.86 32.49 17.68
C ALA A 303 4.34 32.52 17.20
N VAL A 304 4.79 31.48 16.49
CA VAL A 304 6.16 31.45 15.92
C VAL A 304 6.29 32.46 14.79
N SER A 305 5.28 32.59 13.93
CA SER A 305 5.25 33.58 12.85
C SER A 305 5.39 34.99 13.40
N ASN A 306 4.60 35.35 14.39
CA ASN A 306 4.61 36.68 15.05
C ASN A 306 5.95 36.94 15.77
N HIS A 307 6.51 35.93 16.46
CA HIS A 307 7.77 36.07 17.20
C HIS A 307 8.93 36.46 16.28
N TYR A 308 9.01 35.82 15.12
CA TYR A 308 10.09 36.08 14.14
C TYR A 308 9.67 37.06 13.02
N ARG A 309 8.45 37.61 13.07
CA ARG A 309 7.90 38.53 12.03
C ARG A 309 7.95 37.92 10.64
N LEU A 310 7.38 36.69 10.51
CA LEU A 310 7.39 35.90 9.27
C LEU A 310 6.09 36.05 8.45
N GLU A 311 5.21 36.96 8.78
CA GLU A 311 3.86 37.09 8.20
C GLU A 311 3.93 37.14 6.66
N GLU A 312 4.80 38.01 6.12
CA GLU A 312 5.00 38.18 4.66
C GLU A 312 5.78 37.01 4.01
N ALA A 313 6.54 36.25 4.82
CA ALA A 313 7.26 35.06 4.37
C ALA A 313 6.49 33.76 4.67
N THR A 314 5.18 33.81 4.83
CA THR A 314 4.36 32.62 5.07
C THR A 314 3.15 32.57 4.17
N LEU A 315 2.66 31.34 3.92
CA LEU A 315 1.40 31.08 3.23
C LEU A 315 0.45 30.30 4.15
N PRO A 316 -0.87 30.47 3.99
CA PRO A 316 -1.84 29.61 4.64
C PRO A 316 -1.52 28.13 4.37
N LEU A 317 -1.62 27.28 5.40
CA LEU A 317 -1.21 25.88 5.32
C LEU A 317 -2.27 24.94 5.84
N ILE A 318 -2.55 23.88 5.08
CA ILE A 318 -3.18 22.67 5.59
C ILE A 318 -2.04 21.67 5.90
N GLY A 319 -1.66 21.56 7.18
CA GLY A 319 -0.54 20.72 7.61
C GLY A 319 -0.91 19.26 7.86
N ARG A 320 -2.19 18.96 8.11
CA ARG A 320 -2.70 17.62 8.42
C ARG A 320 -4.13 17.44 7.89
N SER A 321 -4.55 16.18 7.68
CA SER A 321 -5.91 15.84 7.27
C SER A 321 -7.00 16.43 8.19
N SER A 322 -6.74 16.46 9.50
CA SER A 322 -7.65 17.02 10.51
C SER A 322 -7.80 18.55 10.47
N HIS A 323 -7.03 19.24 9.61
CA HIS A 323 -7.19 20.68 9.39
C HIS A 323 -8.27 21.01 8.35
N ALA A 324 -8.69 20.04 7.54
CA ALA A 324 -9.76 20.16 6.56
C ALA A 324 -11.09 19.72 7.19
N HIS A 325 -11.85 20.68 7.68
CA HIS A 325 -13.10 20.40 8.42
C HIS A 325 -14.25 19.99 7.50
N GLY A 326 -14.40 20.62 6.33
CA GLY A 326 -15.44 20.36 5.34
C GLY A 326 -14.90 19.99 3.97
N ILE A 327 -15.76 20.15 2.95
CA ILE A 327 -15.39 19.98 1.52
C ILE A 327 -14.86 21.28 0.90
N TYR A 328 -14.95 22.38 1.62
CA TYR A 328 -14.30 23.65 1.32
C TYR A 328 -13.31 23.99 2.42
N PHE A 329 -12.11 24.44 2.05
CA PHE A 329 -11.15 25.01 2.99
C PHE A 329 -11.18 26.52 2.87
N THR A 330 -11.87 27.16 3.77
CA THR A 330 -12.14 28.61 3.80
C THR A 330 -11.16 29.35 4.70
N GLU A 331 -11.18 30.69 4.63
CA GLU A 331 -10.44 31.53 5.56
C GLU A 331 -10.89 31.33 7.01
N ALA A 332 -12.17 31.05 7.23
CA ALA A 332 -12.69 30.70 8.55
C ALA A 332 -12.07 29.42 9.11
N ASP A 333 -11.92 28.37 8.27
CA ASP A 333 -11.25 27.12 8.65
C ASP A 333 -9.79 27.34 8.99
N TRP A 334 -9.09 28.16 8.20
CA TRP A 334 -7.71 28.51 8.46
C TRP A 334 -7.57 29.30 9.78
N ASN A 335 -8.44 30.27 10.03
CA ASN A 335 -8.46 31.04 11.29
C ASN A 335 -8.76 30.14 12.50
N LEU A 336 -9.68 29.19 12.38
CA LEU A 336 -9.93 28.16 13.40
C LEU A 336 -8.66 27.35 13.72
N ASN A 337 -7.94 26.90 12.70
CA ASN A 337 -6.70 26.15 12.88
C ASN A 337 -5.61 27.00 13.56
N LYS A 338 -5.49 28.30 13.21
CA LYS A 338 -4.56 29.23 13.88
C LYS A 338 -4.93 29.43 15.35
N ALA A 339 -6.20 29.71 15.64
CA ALA A 339 -6.69 29.91 17.00
C ALA A 339 -6.49 28.66 17.89
N ALA A 340 -6.58 27.47 17.30
CA ALA A 340 -6.28 26.23 17.99
C ALA A 340 -4.77 25.95 18.17
N GLY A 341 -3.89 26.90 17.84
CA GLY A 341 -2.42 26.75 17.97
C GLY A 341 -1.81 25.73 17.04
N LYS A 342 -2.51 25.34 15.97
CA LYS A 342 -1.98 24.37 15.00
C LYS A 342 -0.94 25.03 14.08
N PRO A 343 0.04 24.27 13.53
CA PRO A 343 0.92 24.76 12.47
C PRO A 343 0.10 25.04 11.21
N ALA A 344 -0.35 26.26 11.04
CA ALA A 344 -1.27 26.68 9.97
C ALA A 344 -0.62 27.65 8.97
N ARG A 345 0.70 27.85 9.05
CA ARG A 345 1.49 28.66 8.13
C ARG A 345 2.67 27.88 7.58
N LEU A 346 2.92 27.96 6.26
CA LEU A 346 4.12 27.45 5.62
C LEU A 346 5.13 28.57 5.45
N VAL A 347 6.32 28.41 5.99
CA VAL A 347 7.43 29.36 5.75
C VAL A 347 7.90 29.22 4.30
N ARG A 348 7.89 30.35 3.59
CA ARG A 348 8.34 30.51 2.21
C ARG A 348 9.14 31.80 2.10
N PHE A 349 10.42 31.73 2.33
CA PHE A 349 11.29 32.89 2.09
C PHE A 349 11.32 33.26 0.59
N PRO A 350 11.34 34.56 0.25
CA PRO A 350 11.57 35.01 -1.11
C PRO A 350 12.95 34.54 -1.60
N ASP A 351 13.11 34.38 -2.90
CA ASP A 351 14.40 34.01 -3.51
C ASP A 351 15.28 35.26 -3.61
N ALA A 352 15.92 35.65 -2.51
CA ALA A 352 16.78 36.80 -2.38
C ALA A 352 18.08 36.45 -1.65
N PRO A 353 19.14 37.21 -1.76
CA PRO A 353 20.37 37.07 -0.96
C PRO A 353 20.02 37.07 0.54
N TYR A 354 20.78 36.29 1.33
CA TYR A 354 20.54 36.20 2.79
C TYR A 354 20.65 37.55 3.51
N GLU A 355 21.57 38.40 3.02
CA GLU A 355 21.87 39.73 3.55
C GLU A 355 20.70 40.70 3.39
N ASP A 356 19.88 40.49 2.36
CA ASP A 356 18.71 41.32 2.07
C ASP A 356 17.48 40.99 2.89
N TYR A 357 17.52 39.87 3.64
CA TYR A 357 16.38 39.49 4.47
C TYR A 357 16.21 40.39 5.70
N PRO A 358 14.97 40.69 6.09
CA PRO A 358 14.66 41.29 7.38
C PRO A 358 15.30 40.51 8.54
N GLN A 359 15.60 41.21 9.64
CA GLN A 359 16.26 40.58 10.80
C GLN A 359 15.54 39.36 11.31
N GLY A 360 14.18 39.38 11.40
CA GLY A 360 13.40 38.24 11.87
C GLY A 360 13.56 36.97 11.02
N TYR A 361 13.71 37.11 9.68
CA TYR A 361 13.96 35.96 8.81
C TYR A 361 15.33 35.36 9.07
N ARG A 362 16.36 36.21 9.21
CA ARG A 362 17.72 35.79 9.55
C ARG A 362 17.78 35.09 10.90
N ASP A 363 17.10 35.66 11.91
CA ASP A 363 17.03 35.05 13.24
C ASP A 363 16.34 33.67 13.22
N TYR A 364 15.30 33.51 12.41
CA TYR A 364 14.61 32.22 12.25
C TYR A 364 15.50 31.19 11.57
N ILE A 365 16.25 31.57 10.52
CA ILE A 365 17.20 30.71 9.81
C ILE A 365 18.33 30.31 10.76
N MET A 366 18.96 31.24 11.47
CA MET A 366 20.01 30.95 12.46
C MET A 366 19.53 30.03 13.58
N ALA A 367 18.31 30.24 14.09
CA ALA A 367 17.70 29.34 15.07
C ALA A 367 17.48 27.93 14.51
N GLY A 368 17.18 27.80 13.22
CA GLY A 368 17.07 26.53 12.53
C GLY A 368 18.43 25.81 12.40
N GLU A 369 19.48 26.54 12.05
CA GLU A 369 20.85 26.02 11.96
C GLU A 369 21.37 25.57 13.34
N ALA A 370 21.14 26.36 14.38
CA ALA A 370 21.51 26.02 15.76
C ALA A 370 20.83 24.71 16.24
N ARG A 371 19.62 24.40 15.75
CA ARG A 371 18.90 23.15 16.02
C ARG A 371 19.19 22.04 15.03
N SER A 372 20.11 22.25 14.08
CA SER A 372 20.47 21.27 13.03
C SER A 372 19.28 20.88 12.12
N GLU A 373 18.31 21.76 11.89
CA GLU A 373 17.13 21.49 11.06
C GLU A 373 17.49 21.31 9.55
N HIS A 374 18.64 21.83 9.15
CA HIS A 374 19.18 21.79 7.78
C HIS A 374 19.87 20.47 7.40
N VAL A 375 20.21 19.59 8.37
CA VAL A 375 21.01 18.38 8.12
C VAL A 375 20.22 17.24 7.45
N GLY A 376 18.90 17.33 7.40
CA GLY A 376 18.07 16.34 6.72
C GLY A 376 18.36 16.28 5.22
N TYR A 377 18.40 15.07 4.64
CA TYR A 377 18.78 14.84 3.24
C TYR A 377 18.14 15.83 2.24
N LYS A 378 16.85 16.12 2.36
CA LYS A 378 16.14 17.03 1.44
C LYS A 378 16.54 18.50 1.62
N CYS A 379 16.95 18.89 2.81
CA CYS A 379 17.46 20.24 3.08
C CYS A 379 18.92 20.34 2.64
N SER A 380 19.76 19.36 2.97
CA SER A 380 21.20 19.39 2.70
C SER A 380 21.59 19.37 1.22
N ILE A 381 20.70 18.93 0.32
CA ILE A 381 20.96 18.92 -1.13
C ILE A 381 20.54 20.23 -1.84
N ARG A 382 20.01 21.24 -1.10
CA ARG A 382 19.62 22.53 -1.64
C ARG A 382 20.77 23.53 -1.50
N ASP A 383 20.95 24.38 -2.48
CA ASP A 383 21.94 25.46 -2.40
C ASP A 383 21.71 26.37 -1.19
N ARG A 384 20.46 26.72 -0.95
CA ARG A 384 19.97 27.37 0.25
C ARG A 384 18.93 26.47 0.92
N TRP A 385 19.32 25.82 2.00
CA TRP A 385 18.52 24.79 2.67
C TRP A 385 17.11 25.27 3.08
N TYR A 386 16.98 26.56 3.39
CA TYR A 386 15.73 27.20 3.84
C TYR A 386 14.80 27.60 2.70
N ILE A 387 15.21 27.50 1.42
CA ILE A 387 14.33 27.74 0.26
C ILE A 387 13.60 26.44 -0.09
N VAL A 388 12.27 26.47 0.05
CA VAL A 388 11.42 25.33 -0.29
C VAL A 388 11.06 25.38 -1.77
N PRO A 389 11.41 24.37 -2.58
CA PRO A 389 11.11 24.37 -4.01
C PRO A 389 9.64 24.02 -4.29
N SER A 390 9.18 24.37 -5.50
CA SER A 390 7.87 23.95 -6.05
C SER A 390 6.67 24.35 -5.20
N VAL A 391 6.71 25.54 -4.59
CA VAL A 391 5.58 26.10 -3.86
C VAL A 391 4.63 26.79 -4.85
N TRP A 392 3.42 26.27 -4.97
CA TRP A 392 2.32 26.86 -5.74
C TRP A 392 0.98 26.60 -5.06
N ILE A 393 0.01 27.47 -5.27
CA ILE A 393 -1.32 27.39 -4.67
C ILE A 393 -2.22 26.53 -5.54
N PRO A 394 -2.71 25.37 -5.02
CA PRO A 394 -3.62 24.51 -5.75
C PRO A 394 -5.06 25.02 -5.68
N ASP A 395 -5.89 24.56 -6.63
CA ASP A 395 -7.34 24.84 -6.61
C ASP A 395 -8.07 23.88 -5.65
N ALA A 396 -7.50 22.68 -5.44
CA ALA A 396 -8.11 21.69 -4.56
C ALA A 396 -7.05 20.76 -3.91
N PHE A 397 -7.48 20.08 -2.86
CA PHE A 397 -6.73 19.09 -2.12
C PHE A 397 -7.45 17.74 -2.11
N PHE A 398 -6.67 16.67 -2.14
CA PHE A 398 -7.14 15.32 -1.86
C PHE A 398 -6.34 14.74 -0.68
N LEU A 399 -7.01 14.21 0.32
CA LEU A 399 -6.33 13.65 1.47
C LEU A 399 -5.56 12.39 1.05
N ARG A 400 -4.25 12.40 1.26
CA ARG A 400 -3.39 11.25 0.95
C ARG A 400 -3.72 10.04 1.81
N ARG A 401 -4.05 10.28 3.10
CA ARG A 401 -4.39 9.25 4.06
C ARG A 401 -5.77 9.50 4.62
N ASN A 402 -6.63 8.51 4.47
CA ASN A 402 -8.03 8.55 4.85
C ASN A 402 -8.31 7.39 5.81
N ASN A 403 -9.23 7.59 6.75
CA ASN A 403 -9.68 6.55 7.65
C ASN A 403 -11.10 6.10 7.27
N LEU A 404 -12.15 6.73 7.80
CA LEU A 404 -13.53 6.31 7.56
C LEU A 404 -13.93 6.47 6.09
N TYR A 405 -13.60 7.60 5.48
CA TYR A 405 -13.89 7.87 4.07
C TYR A 405 -12.89 8.85 3.47
N PRO A 406 -12.73 8.86 2.13
CA PRO A 406 -11.84 9.80 1.45
C PRO A 406 -12.45 11.19 1.36
N LYS A 407 -11.61 12.24 1.45
CA LYS A 407 -12.04 13.63 1.30
C LYS A 407 -11.36 14.30 0.11
N PHE A 408 -12.17 15.00 -0.69
CA PHE A 408 -11.74 15.95 -1.72
C PHE A 408 -12.23 17.33 -1.31
N VAL A 409 -11.36 18.36 -1.34
CA VAL A 409 -11.58 19.65 -0.71
C VAL A 409 -11.19 20.78 -1.64
N LEU A 410 -12.08 21.73 -1.92
CA LEU A 410 -11.73 22.95 -2.67
C LEU A 410 -10.98 23.94 -1.79
N ASN A 411 -10.02 24.63 -2.36
CA ASN A 411 -9.18 25.62 -1.71
C ASN A 411 -9.74 27.03 -1.92
N CYS A 412 -10.40 27.57 -0.90
CA CYS A 412 -11.05 28.88 -0.94
C CYS A 412 -10.27 29.99 -0.20
N CYS A 413 -9.05 29.71 0.30
CA CYS A 413 -8.26 30.72 1.02
C CYS A 413 -6.80 30.82 0.55
N GLY A 414 -6.48 30.29 -0.64
CA GLY A 414 -5.12 30.34 -1.16
C GLY A 414 -4.10 29.53 -0.36
N ALA A 415 -4.55 28.48 0.33
CA ALA A 415 -3.69 27.65 1.14
C ALA A 415 -2.80 26.71 0.29
N VAL A 416 -1.71 26.27 0.91
CA VAL A 416 -0.84 25.20 0.41
C VAL A 416 -0.90 24.00 1.33
N SER A 417 -0.36 22.85 0.89
CA SER A 417 -0.26 21.66 1.74
C SER A 417 1.13 21.04 1.67
N THR A 418 1.55 20.40 2.75
CA THR A 418 2.71 19.51 2.76
C THR A 418 2.37 18.18 2.08
N ASP A 419 3.30 17.25 2.05
CA ASP A 419 3.15 15.90 1.48
C ASP A 419 2.09 15.01 2.16
N THR A 420 1.36 15.55 3.13
CA THR A 420 0.19 14.93 3.77
C THR A 420 -1.06 14.92 2.89
N MET A 421 -1.10 15.77 1.87
CA MET A 421 -2.19 15.87 0.89
C MET A 421 -1.66 15.91 -0.53
N HIS A 422 -2.52 15.60 -1.50
CA HIS A 422 -2.26 15.85 -2.90
C HIS A 422 -2.84 17.20 -3.30
N ARG A 423 -2.17 17.87 -4.23
CA ARG A 423 -2.53 19.16 -4.80
C ARG A 423 -3.11 18.95 -6.19
N MET A 424 -4.22 19.60 -6.49
CA MET A 424 -4.82 19.59 -7.82
C MET A 424 -4.89 20.98 -8.40
N LYS A 425 -4.52 21.10 -9.67
CA LYS A 425 -4.74 22.28 -10.51
C LYS A 425 -5.69 21.87 -11.63
N PHE A 426 -6.87 22.51 -11.71
CA PHE A 426 -7.81 22.22 -12.75
C PHE A 426 -7.32 22.71 -14.12
N LYS A 427 -7.77 22.03 -15.18
CA LYS A 427 -7.57 22.50 -16.54
C LYS A 427 -8.50 23.68 -16.84
N ASP A 428 -8.12 24.48 -17.83
CA ASP A 428 -8.95 25.59 -18.30
C ASP A 428 -10.34 25.06 -18.74
N GLY A 429 -11.38 25.79 -18.36
CA GLY A 429 -12.77 25.44 -18.66
C GLY A 429 -13.42 24.38 -17.75
N VAL A 430 -12.68 23.82 -16.80
CA VAL A 430 -13.25 22.92 -15.80
C VAL A 430 -13.87 23.74 -14.67
N ASP A 431 -15.13 23.46 -14.35
CA ASP A 431 -15.80 24.01 -13.17
C ASP A 431 -15.44 23.19 -11.91
N PRO A 432 -14.71 23.78 -10.93
CA PRO A 432 -14.26 23.06 -9.73
C PRO A 432 -15.41 22.50 -8.89
N GLU A 433 -16.54 23.20 -8.79
CA GLU A 433 -17.69 22.77 -7.99
C GLU A 433 -18.41 21.58 -8.62
N ASN A 434 -18.45 21.50 -9.96
CA ASN A 434 -18.95 20.30 -10.65
C ASN A 434 -18.08 19.07 -10.33
N VAL A 435 -16.77 19.24 -10.29
CA VAL A 435 -15.84 18.14 -9.93
C VAL A 435 -15.97 17.76 -8.45
N LEU A 436 -16.15 18.75 -7.58
CA LEU A 436 -16.37 18.52 -6.15
C LEU A 436 -17.66 17.71 -5.93
N LEU A 437 -18.77 18.13 -6.52
CA LEU A 437 -20.06 17.43 -6.45
C LEU A 437 -19.95 16.02 -7.04
N ALA A 438 -19.29 15.90 -8.19
CA ALA A 438 -19.08 14.64 -8.90
C ALA A 438 -18.28 13.61 -8.07
N TYR A 439 -17.52 14.01 -7.08
CA TYR A 439 -16.71 13.07 -6.29
C TYR A 439 -17.51 12.34 -5.20
N TYR A 440 -18.48 12.96 -4.56
CA TYR A 440 -19.17 12.43 -3.38
C TYR A 440 -20.34 11.49 -3.73
N ASN A 441 -20.04 10.36 -4.38
CA ASN A 441 -21.02 9.36 -4.79
C ASN A 441 -20.48 7.93 -4.63
N SER A 442 -21.36 6.93 -4.67
CA SER A 442 -21.01 5.52 -4.45
C SER A 442 -20.02 4.96 -5.47
N VAL A 443 -20.10 5.38 -6.75
CA VAL A 443 -19.17 4.93 -7.79
C VAL A 443 -17.76 5.44 -7.51
N SER A 444 -17.61 6.74 -7.27
CA SER A 444 -16.30 7.36 -6.99
C SER A 444 -15.67 6.81 -5.72
N PHE A 445 -16.46 6.54 -4.69
CA PHE A 445 -15.96 5.95 -3.44
C PHE A 445 -15.51 4.49 -3.63
N ALA A 446 -16.26 3.69 -4.38
CA ALA A 446 -15.84 2.33 -4.75
C ALA A 446 -14.51 2.33 -5.51
N PHE A 447 -14.38 3.22 -6.52
CA PHE A 447 -13.14 3.36 -7.27
C PHE A 447 -11.98 3.89 -6.42
N THR A 448 -12.25 4.74 -5.42
CA THR A 448 -11.22 5.23 -4.50
C THR A 448 -10.63 4.08 -3.67
N GLU A 449 -11.46 3.19 -3.12
CA GLU A 449 -10.96 2.01 -2.39
C GLU A 449 -10.19 1.03 -3.31
N ILE A 450 -10.70 0.77 -4.52
CA ILE A 450 -10.05 -0.13 -5.49
C ILE A 450 -8.70 0.44 -5.96
N CYS A 451 -8.62 1.75 -6.20
CA CYS A 451 -7.40 2.40 -6.65
C CYS A 451 -6.40 2.61 -5.52
N GLY A 452 -6.86 2.78 -4.29
CA GLY A 452 -6.04 3.06 -3.11
C GLY A 452 -5.25 1.87 -2.60
N ARG A 453 -4.59 2.09 -1.47
CA ARG A 453 -3.78 1.09 -0.75
C ARG A 453 -4.23 1.03 0.69
N SER A 454 -4.54 -0.16 1.16
CA SER A 454 -4.79 -0.42 2.57
C SER A 454 -3.46 -0.62 3.31
N TYR A 455 -3.30 0.05 4.43
CA TYR A 455 -2.19 -0.15 5.37
C TYR A 455 -2.72 -0.55 6.73
N GLY A 456 -1.84 -1.08 7.58
CA GLY A 456 -2.17 -1.38 8.98
C GLY A 456 -2.79 -0.17 9.71
N GLY A 457 -3.67 -0.43 10.69
CA GLY A 457 -4.41 0.62 11.39
C GLY A 457 -5.59 1.22 10.61
N GLY A 458 -6.10 0.51 9.60
CA GLY A 458 -7.30 0.93 8.86
C GLY A 458 -7.13 2.12 7.93
N VAL A 459 -5.90 2.51 7.60
CA VAL A 459 -5.60 3.66 6.75
C VAL A 459 -5.70 3.31 5.27
N LEU A 460 -6.49 4.08 4.51
CA LEU A 460 -6.47 4.10 3.05
C LEU A 460 -5.49 5.18 2.57
N GLU A 461 -4.39 4.80 1.95
CA GLU A 461 -3.48 5.73 1.29
C GLU A 461 -3.76 5.76 -0.22
N ILE A 462 -3.83 6.96 -0.78
CA ILE A 462 -4.01 7.21 -2.20
C ILE A 462 -2.77 7.95 -2.70
N LEU A 463 -2.14 7.50 -3.79
CA LEU A 463 -1.06 8.24 -4.45
C LEU A 463 -1.60 9.06 -5.64
N PRO A 464 -0.87 10.06 -6.15
CA PRO A 464 -1.37 10.92 -7.25
C PRO A 464 -1.82 10.14 -8.49
N GLY A 465 -1.05 9.14 -8.92
CA GLY A 465 -1.42 8.29 -10.05
C GLY A 465 -2.63 7.40 -9.78
N GLU A 466 -2.87 7.04 -8.53
CA GLU A 466 -4.04 6.27 -8.09
C GLU A 466 -5.28 7.16 -8.04
N MET A 467 -5.16 8.37 -7.47
CA MET A 467 -6.21 9.38 -7.52
C MET A 467 -6.62 9.67 -8.97
N GLY A 468 -5.64 9.81 -9.87
CA GLY A 468 -5.90 10.06 -11.29
C GLY A 468 -6.75 8.99 -11.98
N ASN A 469 -6.78 7.75 -11.47
CA ASN A 469 -7.55 6.63 -12.01
C ASN A 469 -8.94 6.46 -11.37
N ILE A 470 -9.30 7.25 -10.37
CA ILE A 470 -10.65 7.25 -9.79
C ILE A 470 -11.63 7.72 -10.86
N LEU A 471 -12.74 7.00 -11.03
CA LEU A 471 -13.82 7.44 -11.90
C LEU A 471 -14.74 8.41 -11.17
N ILE A 472 -15.08 9.50 -11.86
CA ILE A 472 -16.11 10.45 -11.43
C ILE A 472 -17.11 10.69 -12.56
N PRO A 473 -18.40 10.93 -12.27
CA PRO A 473 -19.41 11.22 -13.28
C PRO A 473 -19.14 12.56 -13.98
N LYS A 474 -19.44 12.64 -15.26
CA LYS A 474 -19.32 13.86 -16.07
C LYS A 474 -20.57 14.72 -15.89
N ILE A 475 -20.49 15.70 -15.03
CA ILE A 475 -21.56 16.70 -14.85
C ILE A 475 -21.33 17.83 -15.86
N GLN A 476 -22.11 17.86 -16.94
CA GLN A 476 -21.99 18.88 -17.98
C GLN A 476 -22.95 20.05 -17.78
N CYS A 477 -24.19 19.78 -17.39
CA CYS A 477 -25.22 20.76 -17.19
C CYS A 477 -25.97 20.47 -15.89
N ILE A 478 -25.79 21.32 -14.91
CA ILE A 478 -26.56 21.32 -13.66
C ILE A 478 -26.92 22.77 -13.33
N ASP A 479 -28.11 22.98 -12.82
CA ASP A 479 -28.52 24.31 -12.35
C ASP A 479 -27.60 24.77 -11.21
N PRO A 480 -26.99 25.97 -11.28
CA PRO A 480 -26.04 26.43 -10.29
C PRO A 480 -26.61 26.57 -8.87
N VAL A 481 -27.89 26.93 -8.74
CA VAL A 481 -28.56 27.05 -7.44
C VAL A 481 -28.73 25.66 -6.83
N PHE A 482 -29.27 24.74 -7.60
CA PHE A 482 -29.44 23.35 -7.18
C PHE A 482 -28.09 22.70 -6.80
N ARG A 483 -27.05 22.91 -7.62
CA ARG A 483 -25.69 22.45 -7.30
C ARG A 483 -25.22 23.00 -5.95
N SER A 484 -25.39 24.30 -5.72
CA SER A 484 -24.97 24.95 -4.46
C SER A 484 -25.72 24.37 -3.25
N GLU A 485 -27.01 24.05 -3.39
CA GLU A 485 -27.78 23.39 -2.35
C GLU A 485 -27.21 21.99 -2.02
N LEU A 486 -26.96 21.17 -3.03
CA LEU A 486 -26.36 19.85 -2.85
C LEU A 486 -25.00 19.93 -2.16
N LEU A 487 -24.14 20.85 -2.60
CA LEU A 487 -22.81 21.04 -2.01
C LEU A 487 -22.86 21.54 -0.54
N LYS A 488 -23.85 22.38 -0.19
CA LYS A 488 -24.08 22.80 1.20
C LYS A 488 -24.46 21.62 2.09
N GLU A 489 -25.34 20.74 1.62
CA GLU A 489 -25.72 19.55 2.38
C GLU A 489 -24.53 18.60 2.57
N ILE A 490 -23.72 18.37 1.53
CA ILE A 490 -22.50 17.56 1.62
C ILE A 490 -21.52 18.19 2.61
N ASP A 491 -21.28 19.51 2.52
CA ASP A 491 -20.37 20.20 3.45
C ASP A 491 -20.86 20.11 4.89
N HIS A 492 -22.18 20.22 5.11
CA HIS A 492 -22.80 20.06 6.42
C HIS A 492 -22.54 18.67 7.00
N VAL A 493 -22.76 17.61 6.23
CA VAL A 493 -22.50 16.22 6.64
C VAL A 493 -21.02 16.03 7.00
N VAL A 494 -20.11 16.52 6.16
CA VAL A 494 -18.66 16.33 6.37
C VAL A 494 -18.15 17.16 7.56
N ARG A 495 -18.64 18.39 7.78
CA ARG A 495 -18.23 19.26 8.90
C ARG A 495 -18.67 18.77 10.26
N ASN A 496 -19.82 18.11 10.32
CA ASN A 496 -20.40 17.63 11.58
C ASN A 496 -20.03 16.19 11.90
N ASP A 497 -19.11 15.57 11.10
CA ASP A 497 -18.75 14.15 11.21
C ASP A 497 -19.99 13.22 11.23
N ASP A 498 -21.05 13.63 10.50
CA ASP A 498 -22.27 12.84 10.33
C ASP A 498 -22.01 11.65 9.38
N ASP A 499 -22.99 10.75 9.27
CA ASP A 499 -22.88 9.59 8.38
C ASP A 499 -22.73 10.03 6.91
N ILE A 500 -21.54 9.80 6.36
CA ILE A 500 -21.21 10.16 4.97
C ILE A 500 -22.17 9.52 3.95
N GLU A 501 -22.84 8.43 4.30
CA GLU A 501 -23.82 7.79 3.42
C GLU A 501 -24.98 8.71 3.09
N LYS A 502 -25.35 9.67 3.96
CA LYS A 502 -26.35 10.69 3.65
C LYS A 502 -25.96 11.54 2.44
N ALA A 503 -24.69 11.96 2.40
CA ALA A 503 -24.16 12.70 1.25
C ALA A 503 -24.11 11.84 -0.02
N LEU A 504 -23.70 10.57 0.10
CA LEU A 504 -23.66 9.66 -1.03
C LEU A 504 -25.06 9.36 -1.56
N ASP A 505 -26.07 9.12 -0.69
CA ASP A 505 -27.47 8.90 -1.09
C ASP A 505 -28.05 10.10 -1.83
N LEU A 506 -27.72 11.29 -1.37
CA LEU A 506 -28.15 12.53 -2.03
C LEU A 506 -27.59 12.61 -3.46
N VAL A 507 -26.29 12.44 -3.63
CA VAL A 507 -25.63 12.55 -4.95
C VAL A 507 -25.98 11.36 -5.86
N ASP A 508 -26.06 10.15 -5.33
CA ASP A 508 -26.50 8.97 -6.08
C ASP A 508 -27.90 9.17 -6.66
N ARG A 509 -28.82 9.71 -5.87
CA ARG A 509 -30.19 9.98 -6.29
C ARG A 509 -30.28 11.15 -7.27
N GLU A 510 -29.74 12.30 -6.91
CA GLU A 510 -29.95 13.55 -7.67
C GLU A 510 -29.04 13.63 -8.91
N VAL A 511 -27.79 13.18 -8.81
CA VAL A 511 -26.82 13.30 -9.89
C VAL A 511 -26.72 12.00 -10.70
N LEU A 512 -26.41 10.86 -10.04
CA LEU A 512 -26.23 9.63 -10.80
C LEU A 512 -27.52 9.15 -11.44
N THR A 513 -28.62 9.06 -10.66
CA THR A 513 -29.86 8.48 -11.15
C THR A 513 -30.68 9.48 -11.96
N LYS A 514 -31.03 10.64 -11.39
CA LYS A 514 -31.92 11.58 -12.07
C LYS A 514 -31.24 12.33 -13.22
N LEU A 515 -30.02 12.83 -13.02
CA LEU A 515 -29.34 13.64 -14.04
C LEU A 515 -28.66 12.78 -15.11
N LEU A 516 -27.98 11.70 -14.72
CA LEU A 516 -27.17 10.88 -15.62
C LEU A 516 -27.83 9.57 -16.05
N GLY A 517 -28.99 9.22 -15.51
CA GLY A 517 -29.72 7.99 -15.85
C GLY A 517 -28.96 6.70 -15.47
N ILE A 518 -28.16 6.74 -14.39
CA ILE A 518 -27.53 5.53 -13.84
C ILE A 518 -28.57 4.78 -13.01
N GLU A 519 -28.69 3.48 -13.24
CA GLU A 519 -29.61 2.65 -12.49
C GLU A 519 -29.28 2.64 -10.99
N GLN A 520 -30.30 2.70 -10.13
CA GLN A 520 -30.15 2.68 -8.67
C GLN A 520 -29.43 1.42 -8.18
N ASP A 521 -29.61 0.28 -8.88
CA ASP A 521 -28.88 -0.97 -8.58
C ASP A 521 -27.37 -0.80 -8.71
N VAL A 522 -26.91 -0.08 -9.73
CA VAL A 522 -25.47 0.23 -9.93
C VAL A 522 -24.92 1.02 -8.74
N CYS A 523 -25.64 2.04 -8.26
CA CYS A 523 -25.26 2.82 -7.09
C CYS A 523 -25.19 1.94 -5.85
N SER A 524 -26.21 1.12 -5.62
CA SER A 524 -26.28 0.22 -4.45
C SER A 524 -25.15 -0.82 -4.45
N ARG A 525 -24.84 -1.40 -5.59
CA ARG A 525 -23.74 -2.37 -5.75
C ARG A 525 -22.38 -1.70 -5.54
N CYS A 526 -22.17 -0.51 -6.09
CA CYS A 526 -20.94 0.27 -5.84
C CYS A 526 -20.81 0.65 -4.37
N ARG A 527 -21.91 1.03 -3.71
CA ARG A 527 -21.95 1.23 -2.26
C ARG A 527 -21.51 -0.03 -1.49
N GLY A 528 -22.01 -1.19 -1.91
CA GLY A 528 -21.64 -2.50 -1.35
C GLY A 528 -20.15 -2.78 -1.51
N ILE A 529 -19.56 -2.51 -2.68
CA ILE A 529 -18.12 -2.66 -2.94
C ILE A 529 -17.31 -1.73 -2.04
N TRP A 530 -17.67 -0.44 -1.97
CA TRP A 530 -16.99 0.52 -1.09
C TRP A 530 -17.00 0.05 0.36
N LYS A 531 -18.17 -0.29 0.90
CA LYS A 531 -18.32 -0.74 2.30
C LYS A 531 -17.57 -2.03 2.60
N LYS A 532 -17.57 -2.98 1.66
CA LYS A 532 -16.82 -4.23 1.77
C LYS A 532 -15.32 -3.97 1.91
N MET A 533 -14.76 -3.14 1.03
CA MET A 533 -13.35 -2.78 1.04
C MET A 533 -12.97 -1.96 2.27
N GLN A 534 -13.81 -1.01 2.66
CA GLN A 534 -13.64 -0.17 3.85
C GLN A 534 -13.64 -1.04 5.13
N ARG A 535 -14.65 -1.90 5.33
CA ARG A 535 -14.74 -2.81 6.49
C ARG A 535 -13.52 -3.70 6.60
N ARG A 536 -13.08 -4.25 5.45
CA ARG A 536 -11.88 -5.07 5.39
C ARG A 536 -10.63 -4.35 5.91
N ARG A 537 -10.41 -3.09 5.55
CA ARG A 537 -9.26 -2.34 6.05
C ARG A 537 -9.42 -1.86 7.50
N LEU A 538 -10.64 -1.48 7.92
CA LEU A 538 -10.93 -1.03 9.28
C LEU A 538 -10.91 -2.19 10.29
N GLY A 539 -11.36 -3.39 9.93
CA GLY A 539 -11.32 -4.58 10.76
C GLY A 539 -9.89 -5.06 11.10
N ARG A 540 -8.87 -4.45 10.46
CA ARG A 540 -7.44 -4.73 10.66
C ARG A 540 -6.72 -3.68 11.53
N GLY A 541 -7.45 -2.73 12.08
CA GLY A 541 -6.95 -1.66 12.94
C GLY A 541 -6.96 -1.96 14.42
#